data_09bdeec2723f761b8048751a4a0d677e
#
_entry.id   09bdeec2723f761b8048751a4a0d677e
#
_cell.length_a   1.000
_cell.length_b   1.000
_cell.length_c   1.000
_cell.angle_alpha   90.00
_cell.angle_beta   90.00
_cell.angle_gamma   90.00
#
_symmetry.space_group_name_H-M   'P 1'
#
loop_
_entity.id
_entity.type
_entity.pdbx_description
1 polymer ?
#
loop_
_entity_poly.entity_id
_entity_poly.type
_entity_poly.pdbx_seq_one_letter_code
_entity_poly.pdbx_strand_id
1 'polypeptide(L)'
;TDVQLVDGEITSLELDIEREAAPMLVVRGYDKSHRLHRGTKTRAFLNQTDSQIAQSVAGECGLSIQATSTSVQHEHVFQANTTDWDFLRDRAHRNGLVLRFDDGGLRFEKPEAISAGTVTLQLGTSLLEFHPRHAATSQVNSVEVRGWDPVGKRPTVATVTSPSWSPTATGLPNGRTAGQSGFSSAAKLVVTEQAVANAGLAQALAGAALNAVSSLDLSGDGACVGNANVKPGSKLTIQGVGTRFSGTYYVTSARHTYTPEDGYITEFSIGGMSSGTLSALLLSDPRRNGRQATGASPWQLAVAIVTNNNDKETGGRVKVKFPWLSDELESAWAPLVSPMAGPDRGLIILPEVNDEVVVGFLDGDFNSPYVLGSTWNGKDKMPLQTAKLVENGKVVRRQFKTTAGHVLTFDDSSSSAKIELIDKSGGNKIVIDTQSKKIEIESSGDINITATGKINVDAKSEAKVTAPNISVQAQAKLELKAAQISIAGTAQVKISAPMVQIN
;
A
#
# COMPACT_ATOMS: atom_id res chain seq x y z
N THR A 1 49.89 -19.56 7.62
CA THR A 1 49.44 -18.46 6.77
C THR A 1 48.22 -17.85 7.42
N ASP A 2 48.30 -16.56 7.77
CA ASP A 2 47.21 -15.81 8.33
C ASP A 2 46.07 -15.75 7.36
N VAL A 3 44.85 -16.06 7.78
CA VAL A 3 43.65 -15.99 6.99
C VAL A 3 42.71 -14.97 7.63
N GLN A 4 42.28 -13.98 6.85
CA GLN A 4 41.35 -12.97 7.30
C GLN A 4 39.94 -13.59 7.47
N LEU A 5 39.35 -13.46 8.67
CA LEU A 5 37.99 -13.92 8.96
C LEU A 5 36.96 -12.84 8.78
N VAL A 6 37.27 -11.61 9.19
CA VAL A 6 36.33 -10.46 9.14
C VAL A 6 37.12 -9.19 8.82
N ASP A 7 36.56 -8.31 8.01
CA ASP A 7 36.94 -6.92 7.87
C ASP A 7 35.77 -6.06 8.38
N GLY A 8 36.06 -5.22 9.38
CA GLY A 8 34.99 -4.50 10.07
C GLY A 8 35.43 -3.26 10.82
N GLU A 9 34.49 -2.64 11.46
CA GLU A 9 34.64 -1.42 12.26
C GLU A 9 34.39 -1.75 13.73
N ILE A 10 35.27 -1.28 14.62
CA ILE A 10 35.07 -1.42 16.08
C ILE A 10 33.88 -0.55 16.48
N THR A 11 32.90 -1.17 17.12
CA THR A 11 31.65 -0.49 17.52
C THR A 11 31.46 -0.42 19.03
N SER A 12 32.19 -1.26 19.83
CA SER A 12 32.14 -1.25 21.29
C SER A 12 33.46 -1.67 21.89
N LEU A 13 33.79 -1.03 23.00
CA LEU A 13 34.89 -1.42 23.90
C LEU A 13 34.27 -1.59 25.29
N GLU A 14 34.49 -2.76 25.91
CA GLU A 14 34.01 -3.07 27.25
C GLU A 14 35.19 -3.45 28.10
N LEU A 15 35.32 -2.87 29.29
CA LEU A 15 36.33 -3.21 30.26
C LEU A 15 35.68 -4.02 31.38
N ASP A 16 36.13 -5.25 31.54
CA ASP A 16 35.69 -6.16 32.60
C ASP A 16 36.77 -6.26 33.68
N ILE A 17 36.41 -5.86 34.89
CA ILE A 17 37.32 -5.89 36.06
C ILE A 17 36.63 -6.65 37.17
N GLU A 18 37.07 -7.88 37.37
CA GLU A 18 36.60 -8.71 38.47
C GLU A 18 37.64 -8.74 39.58
N ARG A 19 37.14 -8.93 40.82
CA ARG A 19 38.04 -9.10 41.98
C ARG A 19 38.80 -10.43 41.83
N GLU A 20 40.10 -10.35 41.93
CA GLU A 20 41.02 -11.51 41.83
C GLU A 20 41.21 -12.09 40.41
N ALA A 21 40.66 -11.47 39.37
CA ALA A 21 40.93 -11.80 37.99
C ALA A 21 41.73 -10.70 37.27
N ALA A 22 42.45 -11.07 36.21
CA ALA A 22 43.12 -10.07 35.37
C ALA A 22 42.06 -9.23 34.61
N PRO A 23 42.23 -7.91 34.53
CA PRO A 23 41.32 -7.08 33.74
C PRO A 23 41.26 -7.54 32.29
N MET A 24 40.04 -7.66 31.75
CA MET A 24 39.79 -8.08 30.38
C MET A 24 39.20 -6.95 29.57
N LEU A 25 39.74 -6.70 28.39
CA LEU A 25 39.18 -5.76 27.42
C LEU A 25 38.43 -6.55 26.35
N VAL A 26 37.11 -6.35 26.27
CA VAL A 26 36.28 -6.91 25.19
C VAL A 26 36.12 -5.88 24.10
N VAL A 27 36.58 -6.23 22.90
CA VAL A 27 36.43 -5.39 21.69
C VAL A 27 35.38 -6.03 20.78
N ARG A 28 34.35 -5.28 20.43
CA ARG A 28 33.32 -5.73 19.47
C ARG A 28 33.33 -4.89 18.21
N GLY A 29 33.08 -5.53 17.10
CA GLY A 29 33.01 -4.88 15.79
C GLY A 29 31.98 -5.56 14.92
N TYR A 30 31.57 -4.85 13.90
CA TYR A 30 30.72 -5.37 12.83
C TYR A 30 31.36 -5.08 11.48
N ASP A 31 30.99 -5.87 10.47
CA ASP A 31 31.31 -5.50 9.08
C ASP A 31 30.60 -4.19 8.70
N LYS A 32 31.00 -3.59 7.58
CA LYS A 32 30.49 -2.26 7.17
C LYS A 32 28.99 -2.23 6.88
N SER A 33 28.31 -3.39 6.79
CA SER A 33 26.84 -3.43 6.64
C SER A 33 26.11 -2.83 7.84
N HIS A 34 26.75 -2.75 9.03
CA HIS A 34 26.15 -2.11 10.20
C HIS A 34 25.72 -0.66 9.95
N ARG A 35 26.35 0.01 8.96
CA ARG A 35 25.97 1.38 8.55
C ARG A 35 24.55 1.47 8.04
N LEU A 36 24.02 0.41 7.41
CA LEU A 36 22.65 0.30 6.94
C LEU A 36 21.61 0.12 8.04
N HIS A 37 22.06 -0.28 9.24
CA HIS A 37 21.18 -0.43 10.41
C HIS A 37 21.08 0.85 11.25
N ARG A 38 21.85 1.90 10.93
CA ARG A 38 21.92 3.12 11.73
C ARG A 38 20.75 4.05 11.43
N GLY A 39 19.86 4.15 12.41
CA GLY A 39 18.69 5.02 12.32
C GLY A 39 17.65 4.55 11.29
N THR A 40 16.53 5.21 11.30
CA THR A 40 15.45 5.00 10.33
C THR A 40 15.40 6.19 9.38
N LYS A 41 15.02 5.94 8.12
CA LYS A 41 14.87 6.96 7.09
C LYS A 41 13.47 7.01 6.54
N THR A 42 13.05 8.21 6.16
CA THR A 42 11.80 8.47 5.46
C THR A 42 12.13 9.20 4.17
N ARG A 43 11.91 8.56 3.03
CA ARG A 43 12.21 9.09 1.70
C ARG A 43 11.43 8.38 0.60
N ALA A 44 11.32 9.00 -0.56
CA ALA A 44 10.68 8.41 -1.74
C ALA A 44 11.70 8.23 -2.88
N PHE A 45 11.54 7.15 -3.61
CA PHE A 45 12.27 6.88 -4.86
C PHE A 45 11.27 6.92 -6.01
N LEU A 46 11.56 7.71 -7.04
CA LEU A 46 10.66 7.95 -8.17
C LEU A 46 11.24 7.35 -9.44
N ASN A 47 10.42 6.65 -10.22
CA ASN A 47 10.77 6.08 -11.51
C ASN A 47 12.06 5.23 -11.48
N GLN A 48 12.25 4.42 -10.44
CA GLN A 48 13.42 3.57 -10.25
C GLN A 48 13.06 2.10 -10.18
N THR A 49 13.99 1.24 -10.62
CA THR A 49 13.94 -0.19 -10.36
C THR A 49 14.51 -0.51 -8.98
N ASP A 50 14.20 -1.68 -8.41
CA ASP A 50 14.72 -2.08 -7.10
C ASP A 50 16.25 -2.17 -7.07
N SER A 51 16.87 -2.57 -8.19
CA SER A 51 18.33 -2.58 -8.30
C SER A 51 18.95 -1.18 -8.30
N GLN A 52 18.30 -0.19 -8.91
CA GLN A 52 18.73 1.22 -8.86
C GLN A 52 18.56 1.81 -7.47
N ILE A 53 17.47 1.50 -6.79
CA ILE A 53 17.23 1.89 -5.40
C ILE A 53 18.34 1.31 -4.50
N ALA A 54 18.67 0.04 -4.66
CA ALA A 54 19.73 -0.61 -3.88
C ALA A 54 21.10 0.06 -4.10
N GLN A 55 21.42 0.44 -5.34
CA GLN A 55 22.64 1.18 -5.68
C GLN A 55 22.69 2.56 -5.02
N SER A 56 21.59 3.30 -5.05
CA SER A 56 21.49 4.64 -4.43
C SER A 56 21.70 4.55 -2.92
N VAL A 57 21.00 3.62 -2.26
CA VAL A 57 21.08 3.44 -0.80
C VAL A 57 22.47 3.00 -0.34
N ALA A 58 23.09 2.05 -1.05
CA ALA A 58 24.45 1.61 -0.74
C ALA A 58 25.47 2.74 -0.91
N GLY A 59 25.36 3.52 -1.99
CA GLY A 59 26.24 4.65 -2.28
C GLY A 59 26.19 5.73 -1.16
N GLU A 60 25.00 6.04 -0.64
CA GLU A 60 24.84 6.98 0.47
C GLU A 60 25.54 6.51 1.77
N CYS A 61 25.62 5.19 1.97
CA CYS A 61 26.30 4.60 3.11
C CYS A 61 27.82 4.38 2.87
N GLY A 62 28.33 4.77 1.70
CA GLY A 62 29.72 4.56 1.30
C GLY A 62 30.07 3.09 1.13
N LEU A 63 29.10 2.28 0.66
CA LEU A 63 29.26 0.86 0.43
C LEU A 63 29.31 0.57 -1.08
N SER A 64 30.24 -0.29 -1.50
CA SER A 64 30.18 -0.88 -2.83
C SER A 64 29.03 -1.88 -2.90
N ILE A 65 28.37 -2.00 -4.05
CA ILE A 65 27.27 -2.94 -4.27
C ILE A 65 27.37 -3.64 -5.61
N GLN A 66 27.11 -4.93 -5.62
CA GLN A 66 26.77 -5.68 -6.83
C GLN A 66 25.28 -6.03 -6.79
N ALA A 67 24.53 -5.44 -7.69
CA ALA A 67 23.07 -5.62 -7.77
C ALA A 67 22.68 -6.32 -9.06
N THR A 68 21.96 -7.43 -8.95
CA THR A 68 21.25 -8.05 -10.09
C THR A 68 20.20 -7.08 -10.59
N SER A 69 20.19 -6.82 -11.89
CA SER A 69 19.22 -5.94 -12.53
C SER A 69 17.80 -6.47 -12.33
N THR A 70 16.89 -5.59 -11.92
CA THR A 70 15.44 -5.84 -11.81
C THR A 70 14.71 -5.14 -12.93
N SER A 71 13.66 -5.76 -13.48
CA SER A 71 12.98 -5.27 -14.69
C SER A 71 11.79 -4.36 -14.41
N VAL A 72 11.24 -4.42 -13.20
CA VAL A 72 10.05 -3.62 -12.84
C VAL A 72 10.49 -2.23 -12.42
N GLN A 73 10.10 -1.22 -13.17
CA GLN A 73 10.26 0.18 -12.81
C GLN A 73 9.04 0.61 -11.99
N HIS A 74 9.28 1.12 -10.80
CA HIS A 74 8.24 1.64 -9.92
C HIS A 74 8.10 3.15 -10.14
N GLU A 75 6.88 3.63 -10.35
CA GLU A 75 6.58 5.06 -10.41
C GLU A 75 6.96 5.74 -9.08
N HIS A 76 6.65 5.07 -7.97
CA HIS A 76 6.90 5.57 -6.63
C HIS A 76 7.17 4.42 -5.66
N VAL A 77 8.24 4.51 -4.89
CA VAL A 77 8.55 3.62 -3.76
C VAL A 77 8.90 4.45 -2.54
N PHE A 78 8.23 4.18 -1.44
CA PHE A 78 8.42 4.90 -0.18
C PHE A 78 9.16 4.05 0.85
N GLN A 79 10.23 4.58 1.41
CA GLN A 79 10.86 4.06 2.62
C GLN A 79 10.25 4.81 3.81
N ALA A 80 9.38 4.13 4.57
CA ALA A 80 8.61 4.75 5.64
C ALA A 80 9.18 4.40 7.01
N ASN A 81 10.01 5.28 7.56
CA ASN A 81 10.60 5.15 8.91
C ASN A 81 11.19 3.76 9.19
N THR A 82 11.96 3.23 8.24
CA THR A 82 12.65 1.94 8.34
C THR A 82 14.14 2.10 8.15
N THR A 83 14.94 1.14 8.67
CA THR A 83 16.38 1.12 8.41
C THR A 83 16.64 0.85 6.93
N ASP A 84 17.79 1.26 6.43
CA ASP A 84 18.19 0.97 5.04
C ASP A 84 18.33 -0.54 4.81
N TRP A 85 18.81 -1.27 5.79
CA TRP A 85 18.93 -2.73 5.73
C TRP A 85 17.57 -3.41 5.58
N ASP A 86 16.60 -3.09 6.45
CA ASP A 86 15.28 -3.72 6.41
C ASP A 86 14.52 -3.36 5.13
N PHE A 87 14.65 -2.10 4.69
CA PHE A 87 14.08 -1.64 3.44
C PHE A 87 14.65 -2.41 2.24
N LEU A 88 15.97 -2.49 2.10
CA LEU A 88 16.60 -3.22 1.00
C LEU A 88 16.34 -4.72 1.06
N ARG A 89 16.27 -5.30 2.26
CA ARG A 89 15.92 -6.71 2.46
C ARG A 89 14.51 -7.02 1.96
N ASP A 90 13.53 -6.15 2.27
CA ASP A 90 12.17 -6.29 1.74
C ASP A 90 12.14 -6.18 0.21
N ARG A 91 12.87 -5.20 -0.37
CA ARG A 91 12.97 -5.06 -1.84
C ARG A 91 13.63 -6.28 -2.49
N ALA A 92 14.68 -6.84 -1.88
CA ALA A 92 15.31 -8.07 -2.34
C ALA A 92 14.31 -9.22 -2.34
N HIS A 93 13.62 -9.43 -1.22
CA HIS A 93 12.65 -10.52 -1.06
C HIS A 93 11.51 -10.46 -2.10
N ARG A 94 10.99 -9.27 -2.40
CA ARG A 94 9.95 -9.06 -3.43
C ARG A 94 10.41 -9.49 -4.84
N ASN A 95 11.70 -9.48 -5.10
CA ASN A 95 12.29 -9.89 -6.37
C ASN A 95 12.89 -11.31 -6.35
N GLY A 96 12.78 -12.05 -5.24
CA GLY A 96 13.42 -13.36 -5.09
C GLY A 96 14.93 -13.27 -5.00
N LEU A 97 15.46 -12.12 -4.56
CA LEU A 97 16.87 -11.85 -4.35
C LEU A 97 17.24 -11.95 -2.88
N VAL A 98 18.52 -12.06 -2.60
CA VAL A 98 19.10 -12.03 -1.26
C VAL A 98 19.91 -10.77 -1.10
N LEU A 99 19.74 -10.10 0.04
CA LEU A 99 20.62 -9.05 0.50
C LEU A 99 21.65 -9.65 1.46
N ARG A 100 22.92 -9.51 1.16
CA ARG A 100 24.03 -9.94 2.02
C ARG A 100 25.24 -9.02 1.87
N PHE A 101 26.15 -9.10 2.82
CA PHE A 101 27.43 -8.38 2.78
C PHE A 101 28.58 -9.38 2.81
N ASP A 102 29.53 -9.27 1.85
CA ASP A 102 30.72 -10.08 1.80
C ASP A 102 31.89 -9.31 1.17
N ASP A 103 33.10 -9.75 1.48
CA ASP A 103 34.36 -9.24 0.91
C ASP A 103 34.35 -7.70 0.73
N GLY A 104 33.79 -6.97 1.72
CA GLY A 104 33.74 -5.51 1.76
C GLY A 104 32.65 -4.86 0.89
N GLY A 105 31.70 -5.63 0.34
CA GLY A 105 30.63 -5.12 -0.51
C GLY A 105 29.24 -5.69 -0.22
N LEU A 106 28.22 -4.90 -0.56
CA LEU A 106 26.83 -5.32 -0.51
C LEU A 106 26.50 -6.14 -1.76
N ARG A 107 25.74 -7.22 -1.58
CA ARG A 107 25.26 -8.09 -2.65
C ARG A 107 23.74 -8.07 -2.65
N PHE A 108 23.16 -7.74 -3.80
CA PHE A 108 21.73 -7.77 -4.05
C PHE A 108 21.53 -8.71 -5.25
N GLU A 109 21.47 -10.03 -4.97
CA GLU A 109 21.67 -11.05 -6.00
C GLU A 109 20.75 -12.26 -5.86
N LYS A 110 20.66 -13.06 -6.90
CA LYS A 110 19.91 -14.33 -6.87
C LYS A 110 20.63 -15.35 -6.01
N PRO A 111 19.88 -16.20 -5.24
CA PRO A 111 20.49 -17.25 -4.41
C PRO A 111 21.42 -18.19 -5.17
N GLU A 112 21.07 -18.52 -6.42
CA GLU A 112 21.87 -19.38 -7.29
C GLU A 112 23.20 -18.75 -7.72
N ALA A 113 23.32 -17.43 -7.68
CA ALA A 113 24.56 -16.71 -8.02
C ALA A 113 25.56 -16.70 -6.86
N ILE A 114 25.12 -17.06 -5.65
CA ILE A 114 25.96 -17.05 -4.47
C ILE A 114 26.96 -18.19 -4.57
N SER A 115 28.25 -17.86 -4.60
CA SER A 115 29.36 -18.84 -4.67
C SER A 115 30.55 -18.33 -3.85
N ALA A 116 30.62 -18.78 -2.62
CA ALA A 116 31.76 -18.50 -1.72
C ALA A 116 32.77 -19.68 -1.65
N GLY A 117 32.75 -20.57 -2.65
CA GLY A 117 33.63 -21.74 -2.72
C GLY A 117 32.98 -23.02 -2.17
N THR A 118 33.73 -24.12 -2.27
CA THR A 118 33.32 -25.44 -1.75
C THR A 118 34.38 -25.97 -0.81
N VAL A 119 33.96 -26.47 0.36
CA VAL A 119 34.83 -27.09 1.37
C VAL A 119 34.36 -28.52 1.56
N THR A 120 35.31 -29.46 1.59
CA THR A 120 35.03 -30.88 1.87
C THR A 120 35.31 -31.17 3.36
N LEU A 121 34.30 -31.73 4.03
CA LEU A 121 34.40 -32.14 5.43
C LEU A 121 34.17 -33.65 5.53
N GLN A 122 35.08 -34.34 6.25
CA GLN A 122 35.05 -35.78 6.45
C GLN A 122 34.80 -36.09 7.93
N LEU A 123 33.82 -36.93 8.23
CA LEU A 123 33.56 -37.38 9.60
C LEU A 123 34.79 -38.11 10.20
N GLY A 124 35.13 -37.74 11.40
CA GLY A 124 36.29 -38.32 12.12
C GLY A 124 37.63 -37.68 11.79
N THR A 125 37.70 -36.71 10.88
CA THR A 125 38.91 -35.92 10.59
C THR A 125 38.68 -34.43 10.69
N SER A 126 37.89 -33.88 9.82
CA SER A 126 37.59 -32.42 9.76
C SER A 126 36.17 -32.06 10.21
N LEU A 127 35.21 -32.98 10.13
CA LEU A 127 33.86 -32.83 10.65
C LEU A 127 33.80 -33.38 12.07
N LEU A 128 33.42 -32.51 13.03
CA LEU A 128 33.30 -32.85 14.45
C LEU A 128 31.87 -33.31 14.79
N GLU A 129 30.91 -32.49 14.38
CA GLU A 129 29.49 -32.74 14.65
C GLU A 129 28.64 -32.41 13.40
N PHE A 130 27.53 -33.16 13.23
CA PHE A 130 26.61 -32.91 12.13
C PHE A 130 25.21 -33.43 12.45
N HIS A 131 24.22 -32.54 12.49
CA HIS A 131 22.85 -32.82 12.86
C HIS A 131 21.86 -32.44 11.70
N PRO A 132 21.87 -33.17 10.59
CA PRO A 132 20.99 -32.89 9.46
C PRO A 132 19.55 -33.33 9.76
N ARG A 133 18.59 -32.53 9.32
CA ARG A 133 17.15 -32.81 9.38
C ARG A 133 16.55 -32.72 8.00
N HIS A 134 15.92 -33.79 7.53
CA HIS A 134 15.15 -33.81 6.31
C HIS A 134 13.64 -33.82 6.65
N ALA A 135 12.87 -32.89 6.06
CA ALA A 135 11.44 -32.71 6.32
C ALA A 135 10.66 -32.45 5.03
N ALA A 136 9.61 -33.22 4.79
CA ALA A 136 8.72 -33.05 3.64
C ALA A 136 7.39 -32.37 3.97
N THR A 137 7.07 -32.18 5.26
CA THR A 137 5.75 -31.70 5.73
C THR A 137 5.40 -30.28 5.30
N SER A 138 6.38 -29.41 5.16
CA SER A 138 6.18 -28.01 4.75
C SER A 138 6.29 -27.80 3.24
N GLN A 139 6.57 -28.86 2.47
CA GLN A 139 6.81 -28.75 1.04
C GLN A 139 5.50 -28.64 0.25
N VAL A 140 5.53 -27.79 -0.79
CA VAL A 140 4.39 -27.57 -1.69
C VAL A 140 4.75 -27.85 -3.13
N ASN A 141 3.77 -28.26 -3.95
CA ASN A 141 3.96 -28.55 -5.36
C ASN A 141 3.93 -27.29 -6.23
N SER A 142 3.22 -26.26 -5.77
CA SER A 142 3.10 -24.99 -6.48
C SER A 142 2.87 -23.84 -5.52
N VAL A 143 3.30 -22.65 -5.94
CA VAL A 143 2.94 -21.39 -5.30
C VAL A 143 2.17 -20.55 -6.30
N GLU A 144 1.04 -20.03 -5.88
CA GLU A 144 0.24 -19.08 -6.63
C GLU A 144 0.20 -17.76 -5.88
N VAL A 145 0.61 -16.67 -6.54
CA VAL A 145 0.44 -15.31 -6.03
C VAL A 145 -0.76 -14.69 -6.72
N ARG A 146 -1.65 -14.11 -5.93
CA ARG A 146 -2.82 -13.37 -6.41
C ARG A 146 -2.78 -11.94 -5.95
N GLY A 147 -3.00 -11.01 -6.87
CA GLY A 147 -3.13 -9.59 -6.62
C GLY A 147 -4.23 -8.98 -7.48
N TRP A 148 -4.32 -7.68 -7.47
CA TRP A 148 -5.32 -6.91 -8.19
C TRP A 148 -4.66 -5.77 -8.97
N ASP A 149 -4.97 -5.68 -10.26
CA ASP A 149 -4.63 -4.54 -11.12
C ASP A 149 -5.81 -3.55 -11.09
N PRO A 150 -5.71 -2.43 -10.35
CA PRO A 150 -6.82 -1.48 -10.23
C PRO A 150 -7.04 -0.69 -11.52
N VAL A 151 -6.01 -0.52 -12.36
CA VAL A 151 -6.09 0.20 -13.62
C VAL A 151 -6.83 -0.66 -14.67
N GLY A 152 -6.41 -1.94 -14.80
CA GLY A 152 -7.04 -2.89 -15.71
C GLY A 152 -8.33 -3.52 -15.17
N LYS A 153 -8.69 -3.28 -13.89
CA LYS A 153 -9.84 -3.87 -13.19
C LYS A 153 -9.90 -5.40 -13.34
N ARG A 154 -8.76 -6.07 -13.09
CA ARG A 154 -8.61 -7.52 -13.29
C ARG A 154 -7.68 -8.14 -12.25
N PRO A 155 -7.84 -9.45 -11.97
CA PRO A 155 -6.90 -10.14 -11.10
C PRO A 155 -5.53 -10.29 -11.78
N THR A 156 -4.47 -10.12 -10.99
CA THR A 156 -3.10 -10.47 -11.34
C THR A 156 -2.79 -11.81 -10.70
N VAL A 157 -2.53 -12.84 -11.50
CA VAL A 157 -2.26 -14.19 -10.99
C VAL A 157 -1.00 -14.73 -11.63
N ALA A 158 -0.09 -15.28 -10.81
CA ALA A 158 1.08 -15.99 -11.26
C ALA A 158 1.23 -17.31 -10.49
N THR A 159 1.54 -18.38 -11.20
CA THR A 159 1.74 -19.71 -10.60
C THR A 159 3.10 -20.24 -11.00
N VAL A 160 3.88 -20.68 -10.03
CA VAL A 160 5.18 -21.33 -10.21
C VAL A 160 5.12 -22.74 -9.66
N THR A 161 5.57 -23.71 -10.46
CA THR A 161 5.52 -25.14 -10.14
C THR A 161 6.89 -25.78 -9.98
N SER A 162 7.97 -25.09 -10.34
CA SER A 162 9.34 -25.58 -10.22
C SER A 162 10.23 -24.52 -9.59
N PRO A 163 10.95 -24.84 -8.50
CA PRO A 163 11.91 -23.93 -7.93
C PRO A 163 13.08 -23.73 -8.91
N SER A 164 13.60 -22.53 -8.97
CA SER A 164 14.79 -22.20 -9.77
C SER A 164 16.09 -22.56 -9.07
N TRP A 165 16.04 -22.79 -7.77
CA TRP A 165 17.20 -23.05 -6.94
C TRP A 165 16.89 -24.12 -5.89
N SER A 166 17.89 -25.02 -5.68
CA SER A 166 17.90 -26.00 -4.60
C SER A 166 19.24 -25.89 -3.88
N PRO A 167 19.23 -25.67 -2.57
CA PRO A 167 20.47 -25.42 -1.81
C PRO A 167 21.31 -26.69 -1.57
N THR A 168 20.76 -27.88 -1.84
CA THR A 168 21.36 -29.14 -1.40
C THR A 168 21.29 -30.21 -2.46
N ALA A 169 22.27 -31.09 -2.47
CA ALA A 169 22.31 -32.32 -3.25
C ALA A 169 22.82 -33.45 -2.35
N THR A 170 21.95 -34.39 -2.01
CA THR A 170 22.23 -35.58 -1.17
C THR A 170 21.72 -36.83 -1.81
N GLY A 171 21.93 -37.98 -1.18
CA GLY A 171 21.33 -39.26 -1.57
C GLY A 171 19.84 -39.38 -1.24
N LEU A 172 19.24 -38.38 -0.61
CA LEU A 172 17.80 -38.33 -0.32
C LEU A 172 17.01 -37.72 -1.49
N PRO A 173 15.79 -38.19 -1.76
CA PRO A 173 14.89 -37.47 -2.65
C PRO A 173 14.60 -36.10 -2.03
N ASN A 174 14.46 -35.06 -2.89
CA ASN A 174 14.09 -33.75 -2.34
C ASN A 174 12.72 -33.83 -1.63
N GLY A 175 12.54 -33.02 -0.58
CA GLY A 175 11.36 -33.07 0.27
C GLY A 175 10.05 -32.90 -0.47
N ARG A 176 10.04 -32.16 -1.58
CA ARG A 176 8.88 -31.96 -2.44
C ARG A 176 8.47 -33.26 -3.14
N THR A 177 9.42 -34.00 -3.73
CA THR A 177 9.16 -35.32 -4.33
C THR A 177 8.73 -36.35 -3.29
N ALA A 178 9.40 -36.35 -2.11
CA ALA A 178 9.04 -37.17 -0.99
C ALA A 178 7.64 -36.88 -0.46
N GLY A 179 7.26 -35.61 -0.34
CA GLY A 179 5.93 -35.17 0.07
C GLY A 179 4.85 -35.58 -0.93
N GLN A 180 5.12 -35.39 -2.22
CA GLN A 180 4.17 -35.78 -3.28
C GLN A 180 3.88 -37.28 -3.32
N SER A 181 4.90 -38.11 -3.15
CA SER A 181 4.72 -39.56 -3.11
C SER A 181 4.14 -40.06 -1.79
N GLY A 182 4.44 -39.41 -0.67
CA GLY A 182 4.01 -39.84 0.67
C GLY A 182 2.61 -39.37 1.06
N PHE A 183 2.16 -38.22 0.62
CA PHE A 183 0.87 -37.63 1.05
C PHE A 183 -0.27 -37.78 0.05
N SER A 184 -0.04 -38.39 -1.08
CA SER A 184 -1.05 -38.68 -2.13
C SER A 184 -1.86 -37.49 -2.66
N SER A 185 -1.49 -36.27 -2.30
CA SER A 185 -2.13 -35.02 -2.75
C SER A 185 -1.12 -33.93 -3.06
N ALA A 186 -1.39 -33.19 -4.13
CA ALA A 186 -0.61 -32.01 -4.47
C ALA A 186 -0.93 -30.85 -3.52
N ALA A 187 0.07 -30.34 -2.80
CA ALA A 187 -0.07 -29.17 -1.95
C ALA A 187 0.19 -27.89 -2.75
N LYS A 188 -0.67 -26.89 -2.57
CA LYS A 188 -0.56 -25.56 -3.17
C LYS A 188 -0.51 -24.49 -2.09
N LEU A 189 0.45 -23.60 -2.17
CA LEU A 189 0.49 -22.38 -1.35
C LEU A 189 -0.09 -21.22 -2.17
N VAL A 190 -1.06 -20.52 -1.60
CA VAL A 190 -1.63 -19.31 -2.19
C VAL A 190 -1.20 -18.10 -1.36
N VAL A 191 -0.57 -17.12 -2.00
CA VAL A 191 -0.13 -15.87 -1.39
C VAL A 191 -1.03 -14.74 -1.88
N THR A 192 -1.76 -14.11 -0.97
CA THR A 192 -2.73 -13.04 -1.26
C THR A 192 -2.46 -11.76 -0.46
N GLU A 193 -1.53 -11.80 0.48
CA GLU A 193 -1.29 -10.76 1.47
C GLU A 193 -0.36 -9.63 0.97
N GLN A 194 -0.14 -9.51 -0.33
CA GLN A 194 0.71 -8.47 -0.91
C GLN A 194 -0.03 -7.75 -2.04
N ALA A 195 0.03 -6.42 -2.00
CA ALA A 195 -0.51 -5.60 -3.09
C ALA A 195 0.36 -5.79 -4.36
N VAL A 196 -0.09 -6.60 -5.28
CA VAL A 196 0.61 -6.93 -6.52
C VAL A 196 -0.28 -6.59 -7.71
N ALA A 197 -0.02 -5.43 -8.34
CA ALA A 197 -0.73 -5.00 -9.54
C ALA A 197 -0.06 -5.49 -10.84
N ASN A 198 1.21 -5.89 -10.78
CA ASN A 198 2.02 -6.22 -11.96
C ASN A 198 2.31 -7.72 -12.05
N ALA A 199 2.06 -8.32 -13.25
CA ALA A 199 2.28 -9.74 -13.49
C ALA A 199 3.76 -10.17 -13.33
N GLY A 200 4.71 -9.31 -13.71
CA GLY A 200 6.15 -9.60 -13.54
C GLY A 200 6.52 -9.70 -12.06
N LEU A 201 6.00 -8.82 -11.22
CA LEU A 201 6.20 -8.86 -9.78
C LEU A 201 5.53 -10.08 -9.15
N ALA A 202 4.31 -10.42 -9.59
CA ALA A 202 3.62 -11.64 -9.14
C ALA A 202 4.44 -12.90 -9.43
N GLN A 203 5.04 -12.97 -10.62
CA GLN A 203 5.88 -14.10 -11.04
C GLN A 203 7.16 -14.17 -10.19
N ALA A 204 7.83 -13.05 -9.96
CA ALA A 204 9.03 -12.98 -9.12
C ALA A 204 8.74 -13.42 -7.69
N LEU A 205 7.65 -12.93 -7.09
CA LEU A 205 7.22 -13.31 -5.76
C LEU A 205 6.85 -14.79 -5.66
N ALA A 206 6.12 -15.34 -6.64
CA ALA A 206 5.76 -16.75 -6.66
C ALA A 206 7.01 -17.65 -6.73
N GLY A 207 8.00 -17.25 -7.56
CA GLY A 207 9.30 -17.92 -7.64
C GLY A 207 10.08 -17.85 -6.33
N ALA A 208 10.16 -16.66 -5.73
CA ALA A 208 10.82 -16.44 -4.44
C ALA A 208 10.20 -17.31 -3.33
N ALA A 209 8.87 -17.30 -3.22
CA ALA A 209 8.16 -18.09 -2.22
C ALA A 209 8.35 -19.59 -2.42
N LEU A 210 8.32 -20.08 -3.68
CA LEU A 210 8.57 -21.50 -3.96
C LEU A 210 10.02 -21.90 -3.64
N ASN A 211 11.00 -21.06 -3.98
CA ASN A 211 12.41 -21.30 -3.61
C ASN A 211 12.58 -21.34 -2.10
N ALA A 212 11.99 -20.40 -1.37
CA ALA A 212 12.05 -20.34 0.07
C ALA A 212 11.46 -21.61 0.73
N VAL A 213 10.27 -22.04 0.31
CA VAL A 213 9.63 -23.26 0.83
C VAL A 213 10.44 -24.49 0.45
N SER A 214 10.89 -24.59 -0.80
CA SER A 214 11.67 -25.74 -1.29
C SER A 214 13.01 -25.89 -0.57
N SER A 215 13.61 -24.77 -0.16
CA SER A 215 14.89 -24.78 0.54
C SER A 215 14.83 -25.25 2.01
N LEU A 216 13.63 -25.44 2.55
CA LEU A 216 13.41 -25.95 3.91
C LEU A 216 13.34 -27.46 4.02
N ASP A 217 13.51 -28.17 2.91
CA ASP A 217 13.46 -29.64 2.91
C ASP A 217 14.61 -30.24 3.70
N LEU A 218 15.75 -29.56 3.74
CA LEU A 218 16.93 -30.00 4.43
C LEU A 218 17.57 -28.86 5.22
N SER A 219 17.68 -29.02 6.52
CA SER A 219 18.27 -28.06 7.44
C SER A 219 19.12 -28.81 8.46
N GLY A 220 20.00 -28.11 9.15
CA GLY A 220 20.79 -28.68 10.22
C GLY A 220 21.94 -27.79 10.66
N ASP A 221 22.63 -28.28 11.66
CA ASP A 221 23.79 -27.62 12.26
C ASP A 221 24.95 -28.61 12.32
N GLY A 222 26.16 -28.07 12.42
CA GLY A 222 27.33 -28.87 12.58
C GLY A 222 28.53 -28.06 13.05
N ALA A 223 29.61 -28.77 13.43
CA ALA A 223 30.89 -28.17 13.79
C ALA A 223 32.01 -28.87 13.04
N CYS A 224 33.03 -28.14 12.69
CA CYS A 224 34.24 -28.67 12.07
C CYS A 224 35.49 -28.06 12.70
N VAL A 225 36.62 -28.69 12.46
CA VAL A 225 37.94 -28.09 12.72
C VAL A 225 37.99 -26.75 12.00
N GLY A 226 38.54 -25.73 12.67
CA GLY A 226 38.53 -24.35 12.21
C GLY A 226 38.94 -24.20 10.76
N ASN A 227 38.03 -23.64 9.97
CA ASN A 227 38.24 -23.43 8.55
C ASN A 227 37.57 -22.13 8.10
N ALA A 228 38.37 -21.13 7.78
CA ALA A 228 37.92 -19.80 7.37
C ALA A 228 37.14 -19.78 6.04
N ASN A 229 37.19 -20.83 5.23
CA ASN A 229 36.43 -20.95 3.99
C ASN A 229 34.99 -21.44 4.22
N VAL A 230 34.66 -21.91 5.45
CA VAL A 230 33.28 -22.21 5.87
C VAL A 230 32.63 -20.89 6.24
N LYS A 231 31.94 -20.27 5.33
CA LYS A 231 31.28 -18.97 5.51
C LYS A 231 29.91 -18.96 4.83
N PRO A 232 29.00 -18.07 5.22
CA PRO A 232 27.69 -17.96 4.54
C PRO A 232 27.86 -17.85 3.02
N GLY A 233 27.10 -18.68 2.28
CA GLY A 233 27.21 -18.77 0.82
C GLY A 233 28.20 -19.81 0.31
N SER A 234 29.06 -20.42 1.16
CA SER A 234 29.89 -21.55 0.77
C SER A 234 29.09 -22.86 0.69
N LYS A 235 29.63 -23.83 -0.02
CA LYS A 235 29.10 -25.20 -0.10
C LYS A 235 29.97 -26.15 0.70
N LEU A 236 29.33 -27.01 1.51
CA LEU A 236 30.02 -28.06 2.24
C LEU A 236 29.74 -29.41 1.61
N THR A 237 30.76 -30.08 1.10
CA THR A 237 30.67 -31.48 0.72
C THR A 237 30.97 -32.35 1.93
N ILE A 238 29.92 -32.93 2.53
CA ILE A 238 30.00 -33.75 3.73
C ILE A 238 30.13 -35.21 3.35
N GLN A 239 31.12 -35.89 3.90
CA GLN A 239 31.45 -37.29 3.63
C GLN A 239 31.50 -38.12 4.92
N GLY A 240 31.25 -39.42 4.79
CA GLY A 240 31.38 -40.36 5.93
C GLY A 240 30.16 -40.44 6.84
N VAL A 241 29.06 -39.74 6.54
CA VAL A 241 27.81 -39.72 7.34
C VAL A 241 26.71 -40.63 6.79
N GLY A 242 27.08 -41.65 6.03
CA GLY A 242 26.20 -42.58 5.36
C GLY A 242 25.68 -42.04 4.01
N THR A 243 25.17 -42.97 3.19
CA THR A 243 24.78 -42.66 1.78
C THR A 243 23.63 -41.70 1.67
N ARG A 244 22.76 -41.61 2.68
CA ARG A 244 21.60 -40.73 2.66
C ARG A 244 21.94 -39.27 2.93
N PHE A 245 22.86 -39.00 3.85
CA PHE A 245 23.21 -37.66 4.31
C PHE A 245 24.59 -37.19 3.83
N SER A 246 25.40 -38.06 3.21
CA SER A 246 26.58 -37.59 2.50
C SER A 246 26.16 -36.81 1.25
N GLY A 247 26.77 -35.65 1.02
CA GLY A 247 26.40 -34.78 -0.12
C GLY A 247 26.85 -33.35 0.04
N THR A 248 26.30 -32.46 -0.78
CA THR A 248 26.64 -31.04 -0.79
C THR A 248 25.53 -30.23 -0.16
N TYR A 249 25.91 -29.33 0.75
CA TYR A 249 25.04 -28.50 1.54
C TYR A 249 25.40 -27.02 1.37
N TYR A 250 24.42 -26.14 1.43
CA TYR A 250 24.61 -24.69 1.42
C TYR A 250 24.71 -24.17 2.86
N VAL A 251 25.75 -23.37 3.13
CA VAL A 251 25.98 -22.74 4.43
C VAL A 251 25.18 -21.45 4.54
N THR A 252 24.32 -21.36 5.54
CA THR A 252 23.50 -20.17 5.81
C THR A 252 24.10 -19.27 6.89
N SER A 253 24.81 -19.87 7.86
CA SER A 253 25.56 -19.13 8.88
C SER A 253 26.83 -19.87 9.25
N ALA A 254 27.83 -19.14 9.69
CA ALA A 254 29.05 -19.70 10.26
C ALA A 254 29.48 -18.86 11.45
N ARG A 255 30.00 -19.57 12.49
CA ARG A 255 30.59 -18.97 13.67
C ARG A 255 32.00 -19.50 13.84
N HIS A 256 32.98 -18.63 13.87
CA HIS A 256 34.35 -18.97 14.07
C HIS A 256 34.75 -18.63 15.51
N THR A 257 35.18 -19.64 16.29
CA THR A 257 35.58 -19.49 17.68
C THR A 257 36.99 -19.98 17.85
N TYR A 258 37.80 -19.22 18.52
CA TYR A 258 39.12 -19.63 18.97
C TYR A 258 39.20 -19.48 20.49
N THR A 259 39.49 -20.57 21.18
CA THR A 259 39.80 -20.57 22.61
C THR A 259 41.15 -21.26 22.86
N PRO A 260 41.86 -20.93 23.94
CA PRO A 260 43.08 -21.63 24.26
C PRO A 260 42.87 -23.13 24.54
N GLU A 261 41.68 -23.51 25.04
CA GLU A 261 41.31 -24.88 25.41
C GLU A 261 40.96 -25.74 24.21
N ASP A 262 40.06 -25.22 23.34
CA ASP A 262 39.47 -25.98 22.23
C ASP A 262 40.17 -25.72 20.89
N GLY A 263 41.03 -24.69 20.85
CA GLY A 263 41.65 -24.23 19.61
C GLY A 263 40.64 -23.52 18.68
N TYR A 264 40.87 -23.64 17.37
CA TYR A 264 40.00 -23.01 16.36
C TYR A 264 38.94 -23.97 15.90
N ILE A 265 37.66 -23.64 16.16
CA ILE A 265 36.45 -24.38 15.74
C ILE A 265 35.57 -23.51 14.87
N THR A 266 34.96 -24.10 13.85
CA THR A 266 33.94 -23.46 13.03
C THR A 266 32.62 -24.20 13.17
N GLU A 267 31.63 -23.56 13.78
CA GLU A 267 30.24 -23.99 13.82
C GLU A 267 29.53 -23.46 12.56
N PHE A 268 28.62 -24.23 12.00
CA PHE A 268 27.88 -23.83 10.80
C PHE A 268 26.44 -24.32 10.83
N SER A 269 25.56 -23.55 10.20
CA SER A 269 24.21 -23.99 9.91
C SER A 269 24.04 -24.15 8.39
N ILE A 270 23.28 -25.18 8.02
CA ILE A 270 22.95 -25.52 6.63
C ILE A 270 21.45 -25.47 6.43
N GLY A 271 21.00 -25.24 5.19
CA GLY A 271 19.58 -25.27 4.85
C GLY A 271 19.16 -24.13 3.96
N GLY A 272 17.89 -23.76 4.09
CA GLY A 272 17.29 -22.70 3.29
C GLY A 272 17.79 -21.29 3.62
N MET A 273 17.32 -20.32 2.85
CA MET A 273 17.69 -18.89 2.92
C MET A 273 17.37 -18.20 4.26
N SER A 274 16.70 -18.87 5.18
CA SER A 274 16.46 -18.39 6.54
C SER A 274 16.49 -19.54 7.52
N SER A 275 16.79 -19.26 8.80
CA SER A 275 16.85 -20.25 9.88
C SER A 275 15.58 -21.11 9.90
N GLY A 276 15.78 -22.39 9.64
CA GLY A 276 14.84 -23.39 9.14
C GLY A 276 13.69 -23.82 10.03
N THR A 277 12.92 -22.93 10.61
CA THR A 277 11.64 -23.30 11.22
C THR A 277 10.48 -22.66 10.48
N LEU A 278 9.35 -23.38 10.38
CA LEU A 278 8.09 -22.81 9.85
C LEU A 278 7.73 -21.51 10.59
N SER A 279 8.05 -21.45 11.89
CA SER A 279 7.90 -20.23 12.67
C SER A 279 8.87 -19.13 12.23
N ALA A 280 10.10 -19.44 11.80
CA ALA A 280 11.01 -18.43 11.25
C ALA A 280 10.55 -17.96 9.86
N LEU A 281 9.94 -18.82 9.06
CA LEU A 281 9.33 -18.45 7.77
C LEU A 281 8.08 -17.60 7.98
N LEU A 282 7.24 -17.94 8.93
CA LEU A 282 6.08 -17.16 9.34
C LEU A 282 6.47 -15.91 10.15
N LEU A 283 7.61 -15.92 10.83
CA LEU A 283 8.15 -14.80 11.62
C LEU A 283 9.15 -13.96 10.81
N SER A 284 9.72 -14.49 9.73
CA SER A 284 10.54 -13.73 8.78
C SER A 284 9.73 -12.93 7.78
N ASP A 285 8.39 -12.92 7.89
CA ASP A 285 7.58 -11.89 7.27
C ASP A 285 8.13 -10.52 7.73
N PRO A 286 8.70 -9.72 6.83
CA PRO A 286 9.26 -8.40 7.16
C PRO A 286 8.26 -7.53 7.92
N ARG A 287 6.96 -7.76 7.72
CA ARG A 287 5.85 -7.14 8.42
C ARG A 287 5.72 -7.60 9.89
N ARG A 288 6.15 -8.81 10.23
CA ARG A 288 6.12 -9.35 11.60
C ARG A 288 7.37 -9.02 12.39
N ASN A 289 8.55 -9.03 11.77
CA ASN A 289 9.80 -8.64 12.43
C ASN A 289 9.87 -7.14 12.73
N GLY A 290 9.32 -6.30 11.84
CA GLY A 290 9.07 -4.88 12.13
C GLY A 290 8.06 -4.66 13.26
N ARG A 291 7.09 -5.58 13.44
CA ARG A 291 6.12 -5.56 14.54
C ARG A 291 6.72 -5.85 15.92
N GLN A 292 7.67 -6.76 16.02
CA GLN A 292 8.30 -7.07 17.31
C GLN A 292 9.30 -6.01 17.78
N ALA A 293 9.96 -5.31 16.85
CA ALA A 293 10.92 -4.27 17.19
C ALA A 293 10.31 -2.91 17.53
N THR A 294 9.10 -2.60 17.03
CA THR A 294 8.50 -1.26 17.19
C THR A 294 7.06 -1.24 17.73
N GLY A 295 6.42 -2.41 17.91
CA GLY A 295 5.00 -2.46 18.28
C GLY A 295 4.06 -1.89 17.20
N ALA A 296 4.57 -1.58 16.01
CA ALA A 296 3.81 -0.98 14.93
C ALA A 296 2.88 -2.02 14.29
N SER A 297 1.61 -1.74 14.36
CA SER A 297 0.57 -2.41 13.54
C SER A 297 0.88 -2.21 12.06
N PRO A 298 0.58 -3.15 11.15
CA PRO A 298 0.63 -2.84 9.73
C PRO A 298 -0.20 -1.60 9.48
N TRP A 299 0.24 -0.75 8.56
CA TRP A 299 -0.46 0.47 8.20
C TRP A 299 -1.90 0.13 7.83
N GLN A 300 -2.86 0.46 8.69
CA GLN A 300 -4.28 0.22 8.45
C GLN A 300 -4.98 1.51 8.03
N LEU A 301 -4.90 2.53 8.89
CA LEU A 301 -5.45 3.85 8.64
C LEU A 301 -4.44 4.92 9.07
N ALA A 302 -4.39 6.02 8.33
CA ALA A 302 -3.57 7.18 8.65
C ALA A 302 -4.29 8.47 8.28
N VAL A 303 -4.00 9.54 9.03
CA VAL A 303 -4.41 10.90 8.65
C VAL A 303 -3.36 11.48 7.71
N ALA A 304 -3.81 12.12 6.65
CA ALA A 304 -2.98 12.75 5.64
C ALA A 304 -3.57 14.07 5.16
N ILE A 305 -2.77 14.88 4.49
CA ILE A 305 -3.17 16.16 3.88
C ILE A 305 -3.07 16.04 2.36
N VAL A 306 -4.10 16.45 1.64
CA VAL A 306 -4.11 16.45 0.18
C VAL A 306 -3.12 17.50 -0.34
N THR A 307 -2.24 17.08 -1.26
CA THR A 307 -1.25 17.96 -1.88
C THR A 307 -1.53 18.22 -3.35
N ASN A 308 -2.18 17.26 -4.04
CA ASN A 308 -2.54 17.38 -5.45
C ASN A 308 -3.82 16.60 -5.75
N ASN A 309 -4.80 17.23 -6.40
CA ASN A 309 -6.06 16.62 -6.82
C ASN A 309 -6.26 16.67 -8.35
N ASN A 310 -5.23 17.04 -9.12
CA ASN A 310 -5.28 17.17 -10.57
C ASN A 310 -4.62 15.97 -11.27
N ASP A 311 -5.23 14.79 -11.15
CA ASP A 311 -4.83 13.59 -11.88
C ASP A 311 -5.28 13.67 -13.34
N LYS A 312 -4.32 13.82 -14.26
CA LYS A 312 -4.57 13.95 -15.71
C LYS A 312 -4.66 12.62 -16.44
N GLU A 313 -4.32 11.52 -15.80
CA GLU A 313 -4.22 10.20 -16.46
C GLU A 313 -5.50 9.39 -16.34
N THR A 314 -5.95 9.15 -15.11
CA THR A 314 -7.12 8.31 -14.82
C THR A 314 -8.29 9.09 -14.23
N GLY A 315 -8.01 10.22 -13.58
CA GLY A 315 -8.99 10.96 -12.79
C GLY A 315 -9.40 10.22 -11.50
N GLY A 316 -9.99 10.93 -10.55
CA GLY A 316 -10.50 10.34 -9.31
C GLY A 316 -9.44 9.87 -8.31
N ARG A 317 -8.16 10.28 -8.49
CA ARG A 317 -7.06 10.04 -7.55
C ARG A 317 -6.52 11.36 -7.03
N VAL A 318 -5.92 11.32 -5.85
CA VAL A 318 -5.23 12.46 -5.24
C VAL A 318 -3.87 12.06 -4.74
N LYS A 319 -2.94 13.01 -4.60
CA LYS A 319 -1.71 12.81 -3.84
C LYS A 319 -1.88 13.39 -2.45
N VAL A 320 -1.27 12.73 -1.49
CA VAL A 320 -1.32 13.14 -0.09
C VAL A 320 0.07 13.14 0.54
N LYS A 321 0.27 13.96 1.56
CA LYS A 321 1.44 13.86 2.45
C LYS A 321 1.00 13.43 3.84
N PHE A 322 1.91 12.80 4.56
CA PHE A 322 1.72 12.32 5.92
C PHE A 322 2.55 13.19 6.88
N PRO A 323 2.01 14.28 7.45
CA PRO A 323 2.79 15.25 8.25
C PRO A 323 3.46 14.64 9.49
N TRP A 324 2.88 13.57 10.03
CA TRP A 324 3.45 12.83 11.15
C TRP A 324 4.68 11.96 10.75
N LEU A 325 4.95 11.81 9.44
CA LEU A 325 6.06 11.03 8.89
C LEU A 325 7.08 11.93 8.17
N SER A 326 6.60 12.89 7.35
CA SER A 326 7.43 13.84 6.60
C SER A 326 6.62 15.07 6.20
N ASP A 327 7.24 16.25 6.29
CA ASP A 327 6.61 17.52 5.89
C ASP A 327 6.61 17.74 4.37
N GLU A 328 7.50 17.06 3.62
CA GLU A 328 7.78 17.37 2.22
C GLU A 328 7.39 16.27 1.25
N LEU A 329 7.36 15.00 1.70
CA LEU A 329 7.18 13.87 0.80
C LEU A 329 5.71 13.60 0.49
N GLU A 330 5.41 13.43 -0.79
CA GLU A 330 4.08 13.03 -1.29
C GLU A 330 3.98 11.52 -1.49
N SER A 331 2.76 11.00 -1.42
CA SER A 331 2.43 9.62 -1.78
C SER A 331 2.42 9.40 -3.30
N ALA A 332 2.31 8.15 -3.72
CA ALA A 332 1.76 7.80 -5.03
C ALA A 332 0.31 8.31 -5.18
N TRP A 333 -0.24 8.30 -6.40
CA TRP A 333 -1.65 8.61 -6.64
C TRP A 333 -2.56 7.65 -5.89
N ALA A 334 -3.31 8.17 -4.92
CA ALA A 334 -4.25 7.45 -4.08
C ALA A 334 -5.67 7.53 -4.65
N PRO A 335 -6.30 6.41 -5.04
CA PRO A 335 -7.71 6.40 -5.45
C PRO A 335 -8.62 6.90 -4.33
N LEU A 336 -9.65 7.66 -4.71
CA LEU A 336 -10.70 8.09 -3.79
C LEU A 336 -11.82 7.06 -3.74
N VAL A 337 -12.20 6.63 -2.55
CA VAL A 337 -13.39 5.79 -2.33
C VAL A 337 -14.64 6.66 -2.47
N SER A 338 -15.58 6.23 -3.32
CA SER A 338 -16.86 6.89 -3.51
C SER A 338 -18.01 5.94 -3.19
N PRO A 339 -19.14 6.44 -2.62
CA PRO A 339 -20.35 5.63 -2.42
C PRO A 339 -20.88 4.97 -3.69
N MET A 340 -20.60 5.58 -4.86
CA MET A 340 -20.96 5.03 -6.16
C MET A 340 -19.91 5.41 -7.20
N ALA A 341 -19.33 4.39 -7.88
CA ALA A 341 -18.39 4.55 -8.98
C ALA A 341 -18.64 3.47 -10.04
N GLY A 342 -18.69 3.84 -11.32
CA GLY A 342 -18.89 2.90 -12.43
C GLY A 342 -18.72 3.60 -13.78
N PRO A 343 -18.85 2.88 -14.92
CA PRO A 343 -18.73 3.49 -16.24
C PRO A 343 -19.74 4.63 -16.40
N ASP A 344 -19.26 5.84 -16.69
CA ASP A 344 -20.02 7.07 -16.92
C ASP A 344 -21.05 7.42 -15.83
N ARG A 345 -20.82 6.96 -14.58
CA ARG A 345 -21.72 7.22 -13.44
C ARG A 345 -20.97 7.20 -12.11
N GLY A 346 -21.41 8.01 -11.17
CA GLY A 346 -20.85 8.06 -9.84
C GLY A 346 -21.18 9.32 -9.06
N LEU A 347 -20.81 9.33 -7.79
CA LEU A 347 -20.81 10.52 -6.95
C LEU A 347 -19.37 11.06 -6.94
N ILE A 348 -19.15 12.22 -7.54
CA ILE A 348 -17.83 12.85 -7.67
C ILE A 348 -17.73 13.97 -6.64
N ILE A 349 -16.97 13.74 -5.58
CA ILE A 349 -16.63 14.74 -4.56
C ILE A 349 -15.14 14.57 -4.27
N LEU A 350 -14.29 15.31 -4.99
CA LEU A 350 -12.86 15.32 -4.76
C LEU A 350 -12.53 16.26 -3.59
N PRO A 351 -11.61 15.87 -2.69
CA PRO A 351 -11.11 16.77 -1.67
C PRO A 351 -10.25 17.88 -2.29
N GLU A 352 -10.27 19.04 -1.66
CA GLU A 352 -9.43 20.17 -2.07
C GLU A 352 -7.98 19.99 -1.57
N VAL A 353 -7.06 20.69 -2.21
CA VAL A 353 -5.68 20.75 -1.71
C VAL A 353 -5.67 21.40 -0.31
N ASN A 354 -4.95 20.81 0.61
CA ASN A 354 -4.88 21.06 2.06
C ASN A 354 -6.03 20.48 2.89
N ASP A 355 -7.02 19.80 2.31
CA ASP A 355 -7.99 19.04 3.11
C ASP A 355 -7.31 17.90 3.87
N GLU A 356 -7.75 17.68 5.12
CA GLU A 356 -7.39 16.52 5.90
C GLU A 356 -8.23 15.32 5.49
N VAL A 357 -7.56 14.21 5.20
CA VAL A 357 -8.19 12.96 4.75
C VAL A 357 -7.72 11.77 5.57
N VAL A 358 -8.56 10.75 5.65
CA VAL A 358 -8.20 9.44 6.17
C VAL A 358 -7.82 8.53 5.02
N VAL A 359 -6.66 7.91 5.14
CA VAL A 359 -6.07 7.01 4.14
C VAL A 359 -6.00 5.60 4.71
N GLY A 360 -6.49 4.64 3.95
CA GLY A 360 -6.25 3.21 4.18
C GLY A 360 -5.14 2.71 3.25
N PHE A 361 -4.52 1.60 3.60
CA PHE A 361 -3.45 0.99 2.81
C PHE A 361 -3.86 -0.42 2.39
N LEU A 362 -3.87 -0.68 1.09
CA LEU A 362 -4.24 -1.99 0.56
C LEU A 362 -3.23 -3.04 1.05
N ASP A 363 -3.73 -4.10 1.69
CA ASP A 363 -2.94 -5.17 2.31
C ASP A 363 -1.84 -4.66 3.28
N GLY A 364 -2.01 -3.45 3.83
CA GLY A 364 -1.04 -2.81 4.70
C GLY A 364 0.22 -2.31 3.99
N ASP A 365 0.23 -2.27 2.66
CA ASP A 365 1.35 -1.72 1.89
C ASP A 365 1.25 -0.20 1.79
N PHE A 366 2.21 0.50 2.41
CA PHE A 366 2.28 1.97 2.41
C PHE A 366 2.35 2.59 1.01
N ASN A 367 2.81 1.83 0.02
CA ASN A 367 2.88 2.27 -1.38
C ASN A 367 1.55 2.13 -2.14
N SER A 368 0.51 1.61 -1.50
CA SER A 368 -0.82 1.40 -2.07
C SER A 368 -1.90 2.12 -1.26
N PRO A 369 -1.86 3.48 -1.14
CA PRO A 369 -2.82 4.25 -0.37
C PRO A 369 -4.17 4.38 -1.08
N TYR A 370 -5.26 4.43 -0.30
CA TYR A 370 -6.63 4.72 -0.72
C TYR A 370 -7.23 5.79 0.20
N VAL A 371 -7.74 6.88 -0.35
CA VAL A 371 -8.43 7.92 0.42
C VAL A 371 -9.87 7.48 0.68
N LEU A 372 -10.23 7.36 1.97
CA LEU A 372 -11.54 6.92 2.42
C LEU A 372 -12.53 8.07 2.56
N GLY A 373 -12.05 9.27 2.84
CA GLY A 373 -12.84 10.48 2.98
C GLY A 373 -12.11 11.58 3.71
N SER A 374 -12.73 12.76 3.79
CA SER A 374 -12.21 13.94 4.50
C SER A 374 -12.73 14.00 5.93
N THR A 375 -11.99 14.66 6.81
CA THR A 375 -12.37 14.89 8.20
C THR A 375 -12.41 16.38 8.52
N TRP A 376 -13.40 16.78 9.34
CA TRP A 376 -13.37 18.08 9.98
C TRP A 376 -12.48 18.02 11.22
N ASN A 377 -11.82 19.13 11.52
CA ASN A 377 -10.84 19.20 12.59
C ASN A 377 -10.91 20.54 13.35
N GLY A 378 -9.89 20.85 14.14
CA GLY A 378 -9.82 22.10 14.90
C GLY A 378 -9.74 23.35 14.02
N LYS A 379 -9.22 23.27 12.79
CA LYS A 379 -9.09 24.33 11.81
C LYS A 379 -10.26 24.35 10.81
N ASP A 380 -10.53 23.19 10.21
CA ASP A 380 -11.56 23.02 9.16
C ASP A 380 -12.87 22.66 9.83
N LYS A 381 -13.70 23.69 10.02
CA LYS A 381 -14.97 23.57 10.74
C LYS A 381 -16.09 23.07 9.86
N MET A 382 -17.01 22.32 10.43
CA MET A 382 -18.28 21.99 9.75
C MET A 382 -19.00 23.26 9.29
N PRO A 383 -19.66 23.22 8.13
CA PRO A 383 -20.41 24.36 7.61
C PRO A 383 -21.60 24.79 8.47
N LEU A 384 -22.07 23.91 9.35
CA LEU A 384 -23.13 24.16 10.33
C LEU A 384 -22.70 23.74 11.74
N GLN A 385 -23.10 24.51 12.74
CA GLN A 385 -22.89 24.11 14.15
C GLN A 385 -23.77 22.91 14.51
N THR A 386 -23.26 22.02 15.36
CA THR A 386 -23.98 20.81 15.79
C THR A 386 -25.37 21.11 16.38
N ALA A 387 -25.52 22.21 17.11
CA ALA A 387 -26.81 22.65 17.66
C ALA A 387 -27.90 22.92 16.62
N LYS A 388 -27.49 23.16 15.35
CA LYS A 388 -28.41 23.33 14.21
C LYS A 388 -28.65 22.03 13.42
N LEU A 389 -27.86 21.00 13.70
CA LEU A 389 -27.93 19.71 13.00
C LEU A 389 -28.77 18.69 13.75
N VAL A 390 -28.76 18.77 15.10
CA VAL A 390 -29.32 17.72 15.95
C VAL A 390 -30.34 18.33 16.90
N GLU A 391 -31.54 17.76 16.94
CA GLU A 391 -32.61 18.07 17.86
C GLU A 391 -33.02 16.79 18.62
N ASN A 392 -32.94 16.80 19.94
CA ASN A 392 -33.33 15.65 20.77
C ASN A 392 -32.65 14.33 20.38
N GLY A 393 -31.36 14.37 20.01
CA GLY A 393 -30.59 13.21 19.59
C GLY A 393 -30.87 12.72 18.14
N LYS A 394 -31.71 13.42 17.39
CA LYS A 394 -31.99 13.13 16.00
C LYS A 394 -31.31 14.14 15.08
N VAL A 395 -30.70 13.66 14.00
CA VAL A 395 -30.14 14.53 12.95
C VAL A 395 -31.30 15.09 12.13
N VAL A 396 -31.54 16.38 12.25
CA VAL A 396 -32.65 17.09 11.57
C VAL A 396 -32.20 17.86 10.35
N ARG A 397 -30.89 18.08 10.14
CA ARG A 397 -30.38 18.74 8.93
C ARG A 397 -29.30 17.95 8.26
N ARG A 398 -29.32 17.91 6.95
CA ARG A 398 -28.32 17.37 6.05
C ARG A 398 -27.99 18.41 4.99
N GLN A 399 -26.69 18.70 4.80
CA GLN A 399 -26.29 19.78 3.93
C GLN A 399 -25.11 19.37 3.06
N PHE A 400 -25.19 19.70 1.79
CA PHE A 400 -24.05 19.74 0.88
C PHE A 400 -23.75 21.22 0.59
N LYS A 401 -22.50 21.63 0.82
CA LYS A 401 -22.04 22.99 0.57
C LYS A 401 -20.74 22.95 -0.23
N THR A 402 -20.72 23.66 -1.35
CA THR A 402 -19.52 23.77 -2.19
C THR A 402 -18.56 24.82 -1.64
N THR A 403 -17.30 24.77 -2.05
CA THR A 403 -16.25 25.78 -1.76
C THR A 403 -16.67 27.17 -2.19
N ALA A 404 -17.39 27.29 -3.33
CA ALA A 404 -17.91 28.56 -3.81
C ALA A 404 -19.09 29.11 -2.97
N GLY A 405 -19.71 28.30 -2.11
CA GLY A 405 -20.80 28.69 -1.23
C GLY A 405 -22.22 28.32 -1.71
N HIS A 406 -22.37 27.52 -2.77
CA HIS A 406 -23.67 26.94 -3.14
C HIS A 406 -24.10 25.90 -2.12
N VAL A 407 -25.39 25.85 -1.80
CA VAL A 407 -25.93 25.03 -0.69
C VAL A 407 -27.14 24.22 -1.13
N LEU A 408 -27.14 22.92 -0.84
CA LEU A 408 -28.34 22.06 -0.85
C LEU A 408 -28.58 21.58 0.57
N THR A 409 -29.77 21.88 1.12
CA THR A 409 -30.15 21.52 2.49
C THR A 409 -31.44 20.72 2.50
N PHE A 410 -31.47 19.65 3.29
CA PHE A 410 -32.68 18.96 3.73
C PHE A 410 -32.83 19.28 5.22
N ASP A 411 -33.92 19.98 5.58
CA ASP A 411 -34.27 20.35 6.94
C ASP A 411 -35.52 19.59 7.35
N ASP A 412 -35.37 18.65 8.29
CA ASP A 412 -36.44 17.83 8.88
C ASP A 412 -36.86 18.36 10.27
N SER A 413 -36.41 19.57 10.65
CA SER A 413 -36.73 20.14 11.97
C SER A 413 -38.23 20.39 12.12
N SER A 414 -38.74 20.24 13.36
CA SER A 414 -40.16 20.39 13.63
C SER A 414 -40.69 21.82 13.37
N SER A 415 -39.81 22.82 13.41
CA SER A 415 -40.14 24.22 13.24
C SER A 415 -39.96 24.79 11.83
N SER A 416 -39.24 24.13 10.95
CA SER A 416 -38.90 24.68 9.61
C SER A 416 -38.58 23.61 8.57
N ALA A 417 -39.40 22.55 8.50
CA ALA A 417 -39.19 21.45 7.57
C ALA A 417 -39.26 21.91 6.10
N LYS A 418 -38.13 21.78 5.38
CA LYS A 418 -38.00 22.25 3.99
C LYS A 418 -36.82 21.61 3.26
N ILE A 419 -36.88 21.68 1.93
CA ILE A 419 -35.74 21.40 1.03
C ILE A 419 -35.34 22.72 0.39
N GLU A 420 -34.05 23.06 0.42
CA GLU A 420 -33.53 24.32 -0.12
C GLU A 420 -32.35 24.07 -1.05
N LEU A 421 -32.38 24.73 -2.21
CA LEU A 421 -31.23 24.91 -3.09
C LEU A 421 -30.97 26.41 -3.23
N ILE A 422 -29.83 26.87 -2.78
CA ILE A 422 -29.47 28.29 -2.71
C ILE A 422 -28.11 28.49 -3.38
N ASP A 423 -28.00 29.48 -4.26
CA ASP A 423 -26.73 29.87 -4.85
C ASP A 423 -25.84 30.64 -3.85
N LYS A 424 -24.56 30.82 -4.20
CA LYS A 424 -23.59 31.52 -3.34
C LYS A 424 -23.98 32.95 -2.96
N SER A 425 -24.76 33.62 -3.79
CA SER A 425 -25.22 35.01 -3.57
C SER A 425 -26.40 35.08 -2.60
N GLY A 426 -27.11 33.96 -2.44
CA GLY A 426 -28.40 33.91 -1.74
C GLY A 426 -29.58 34.53 -2.51
N GLY A 427 -29.32 35.12 -3.70
CA GLY A 427 -30.29 35.79 -4.48
C GLY A 427 -31.12 34.89 -5.43
N ASN A 428 -30.60 33.68 -5.68
CA ASN A 428 -31.30 32.67 -6.47
C ASN A 428 -31.55 31.44 -5.59
N LYS A 429 -32.82 31.06 -5.43
CA LYS A 429 -33.18 29.92 -4.59
C LYS A 429 -34.42 29.18 -5.06
N ILE A 430 -34.47 27.90 -4.74
CA ILE A 430 -35.63 27.03 -4.82
C ILE A 430 -35.89 26.48 -3.42
N VAL A 431 -37.08 26.71 -2.88
CA VAL A 431 -37.47 26.25 -1.53
C VAL A 431 -38.76 25.45 -1.66
N ILE A 432 -38.77 24.25 -1.13
CA ILE A 432 -39.97 23.43 -0.91
C ILE A 432 -40.22 23.41 0.57
N ASP A 433 -41.11 24.28 1.05
CA ASP A 433 -41.53 24.36 2.43
C ASP A 433 -42.67 23.37 2.70
N THR A 434 -42.35 22.28 3.40
CA THR A 434 -43.32 21.22 3.68
C THR A 434 -44.30 21.59 4.80
N GLN A 435 -43.92 22.54 5.64
CA GLN A 435 -44.77 23.00 6.76
C GLN A 435 -45.87 23.95 6.28
N SER A 436 -45.52 24.95 5.48
CA SER A 436 -46.46 25.88 4.88
C SER A 436 -47.09 25.37 3.59
N LYS A 437 -46.63 24.21 3.07
CA LYS A 437 -47.02 23.61 1.79
C LYS A 437 -46.78 24.54 0.61
N LYS A 438 -45.66 25.27 0.60
CA LYS A 438 -45.31 26.28 -0.40
C LYS A 438 -44.09 25.84 -1.19
N ILE A 439 -44.09 26.07 -2.49
CA ILE A 439 -42.90 26.03 -3.35
C ILE A 439 -42.60 27.47 -3.79
N GLU A 440 -41.35 27.87 -3.60
CA GLU A 440 -40.88 29.22 -3.89
C GLU A 440 -39.67 29.15 -4.83
N ILE A 441 -39.71 29.90 -5.90
CA ILE A 441 -38.60 30.07 -6.84
C ILE A 441 -38.33 31.57 -6.91
N GLU A 442 -37.16 31.98 -6.46
CA GLU A 442 -36.71 33.37 -6.48
C GLU A 442 -35.42 33.52 -7.28
N SER A 443 -35.36 34.59 -8.04
CA SER A 443 -34.15 35.01 -8.77
C SER A 443 -33.94 36.51 -8.64
N SER A 444 -32.72 36.91 -8.36
CA SER A 444 -32.28 38.30 -8.44
C SER A 444 -32.04 38.77 -9.86
N GLY A 445 -32.11 37.90 -10.84
CA GLY A 445 -32.00 38.15 -12.28
C GLY A 445 -33.21 37.58 -13.02
N ASP A 446 -33.00 37.02 -14.20
CA ASP A 446 -34.05 36.51 -15.06
C ASP A 446 -34.45 35.07 -14.70
N ILE A 447 -35.72 34.74 -14.93
CA ILE A 447 -36.23 33.36 -14.93
C ILE A 447 -36.73 33.05 -16.33
N ASN A 448 -36.13 32.09 -17.04
CA ASN A 448 -36.52 31.63 -18.34
C ASN A 448 -37.19 30.24 -18.25
N ILE A 449 -38.44 30.13 -18.72
CA ILE A 449 -39.17 28.88 -18.77
C ILE A 449 -39.44 28.55 -20.22
N THR A 450 -38.84 27.49 -20.76
CA THR A 450 -38.98 27.06 -22.15
C THR A 450 -39.37 25.58 -22.21
N ALA A 451 -40.32 25.26 -23.04
CA ALA A 451 -40.74 23.89 -23.31
C ALA A 451 -40.96 23.67 -24.82
N THR A 452 -40.50 22.54 -25.34
CA THR A 452 -40.78 22.10 -26.71
C THR A 452 -42.20 21.56 -26.85
N GLY A 453 -42.84 21.21 -25.76
CA GLY A 453 -44.24 20.75 -25.67
C GLY A 453 -45.13 21.83 -25.07
N LYS A 454 -45.89 21.47 -24.03
CA LYS A 454 -46.90 22.36 -23.39
C LYS A 454 -46.37 22.85 -22.03
N ILE A 455 -46.75 24.07 -21.68
CA ILE A 455 -46.68 24.59 -20.31
C ILE A 455 -48.12 24.75 -19.82
N ASN A 456 -48.54 24.02 -18.79
CA ASN A 456 -49.83 24.13 -18.14
C ASN A 456 -49.65 24.81 -16.79
N VAL A 457 -50.41 25.84 -16.53
CA VAL A 457 -50.51 26.52 -15.23
C VAL A 457 -51.94 26.40 -14.76
N ASP A 458 -52.18 25.63 -13.70
CA ASP A 458 -53.52 25.39 -13.15
C ASP A 458 -53.50 25.74 -11.65
N ALA A 459 -54.29 26.74 -11.27
CA ALA A 459 -54.43 27.18 -9.89
C ALA A 459 -55.90 27.18 -9.51
N LYS A 460 -56.26 26.48 -8.42
CA LYS A 460 -57.67 26.37 -7.98
C LYS A 460 -58.25 27.65 -7.39
N SER A 461 -57.40 28.56 -6.91
CA SER A 461 -57.89 29.82 -6.34
C SER A 461 -57.47 31.03 -7.16
N GLU A 462 -56.18 31.27 -7.39
CA GLU A 462 -55.71 32.47 -8.07
C GLU A 462 -54.40 32.19 -8.83
N ALA A 463 -54.29 32.71 -10.06
CA ALA A 463 -53.04 32.86 -10.78
C ALA A 463 -52.78 34.35 -11.03
N LYS A 464 -51.71 34.93 -10.47
CA LYS A 464 -51.37 36.34 -10.54
C LYS A 464 -50.08 36.57 -11.31
N VAL A 465 -50.08 37.44 -12.28
CA VAL A 465 -48.89 37.90 -13.00
C VAL A 465 -48.79 39.42 -12.84
N THR A 466 -47.65 39.90 -12.30
CA THR A 466 -47.41 41.31 -12.10
C THR A 466 -46.02 41.68 -12.64
N ALA A 467 -45.95 42.61 -13.56
CA ALA A 467 -44.71 43.15 -14.09
C ALA A 467 -44.94 44.58 -14.66
N PRO A 468 -43.92 45.42 -14.75
CA PRO A 468 -44.01 46.71 -15.48
C PRO A 468 -44.46 46.52 -16.93
N ASN A 469 -44.02 45.46 -17.59
CA ASN A 469 -44.41 45.10 -18.94
C ASN A 469 -44.79 43.63 -19.02
N ILE A 470 -45.94 43.31 -19.58
CA ILE A 470 -46.41 41.96 -19.84
C ILE A 470 -46.67 41.83 -21.34
N SER A 471 -46.03 40.91 -22.03
CA SER A 471 -46.26 40.56 -23.41
C SER A 471 -46.78 39.13 -23.54
N VAL A 472 -47.92 38.93 -24.13
CA VAL A 472 -48.48 37.60 -24.41
C VAL A 472 -48.69 37.47 -25.92
N GLN A 473 -48.01 36.50 -26.53
CA GLN A 473 -48.03 36.28 -27.96
C GLN A 473 -48.45 34.85 -28.31
N ALA A 474 -49.30 34.64 -29.27
CA ALA A 474 -49.63 33.31 -29.80
C ALA A 474 -49.65 33.40 -31.33
N GLN A 475 -49.02 32.42 -32.02
CA GLN A 475 -48.97 32.40 -33.47
C GLN A 475 -50.33 32.03 -34.10
N ALA A 476 -51.13 31.19 -33.43
CA ALA A 476 -52.37 30.68 -33.96
C ALA A 476 -53.62 31.24 -33.23
N LYS A 477 -53.65 31.08 -31.89
CA LYS A 477 -54.85 31.47 -31.11
C LYS A 477 -54.46 31.85 -29.69
N LEU A 478 -54.94 32.97 -29.21
CA LEU A 478 -55.02 33.36 -27.82
C LEU A 478 -56.47 33.36 -27.38
N GLU A 479 -56.84 32.59 -26.38
CA GLU A 479 -58.21 32.48 -25.87
C GLU A 479 -58.27 32.87 -24.41
N LEU A 480 -59.14 33.82 -24.04
CA LEU A 480 -59.39 34.22 -22.66
C LEU A 480 -60.86 33.93 -22.35
N LYS A 481 -61.15 33.10 -21.36
CA LYS A 481 -62.50 32.74 -20.92
C LYS A 481 -62.61 32.93 -19.40
N ALA A 482 -63.63 33.66 -18.98
CA ALA A 482 -64.03 33.85 -17.61
C ALA A 482 -65.46 34.24 -17.49
N ALA A 483 -66.09 34.14 -16.34
CA ALA A 483 -67.42 34.71 -16.05
C ALA A 483 -67.38 36.24 -16.20
N GLN A 484 -66.27 36.88 -15.86
CA GLN A 484 -66.01 38.30 -16.07
C GLN A 484 -64.61 38.54 -16.53
N ILE A 485 -64.39 39.32 -17.57
CA ILE A 485 -63.12 39.79 -18.06
C ILE A 485 -63.09 41.30 -17.92
N SER A 486 -62.17 41.87 -17.16
CA SER A 486 -61.97 43.31 -17.05
C SER A 486 -60.63 43.70 -17.69
N ILE A 487 -60.66 44.62 -18.63
CA ILE A 487 -59.44 45.17 -19.24
C ILE A 487 -59.47 46.68 -19.01
N ALA A 488 -58.58 47.21 -18.25
CA ALA A 488 -58.50 48.60 -17.91
C ALA A 488 -57.11 49.17 -18.18
N GLY A 489 -57.02 50.29 -18.85
CA GLY A 489 -55.82 51.06 -19.10
C GLY A 489 -55.97 52.48 -18.56
N THR A 490 -54.97 52.99 -17.84
CA THR A 490 -55.02 54.38 -17.34
C THR A 490 -54.80 55.43 -18.42
N ALA A 491 -54.15 55.08 -19.54
CA ALA A 491 -53.90 55.98 -20.66
C ALA A 491 -54.61 55.53 -21.92
N GLN A 492 -54.49 54.28 -22.34
CA GLN A 492 -55.09 53.76 -23.56
C GLN A 492 -55.34 52.27 -23.54
N VAL A 493 -56.47 51.79 -24.07
CA VAL A 493 -56.67 50.40 -24.48
C VAL A 493 -56.85 50.43 -26.04
N LYS A 494 -55.97 49.77 -26.78
CA LYS A 494 -55.98 49.67 -28.21
C LYS A 494 -56.32 48.25 -28.68
N ILE A 495 -57.39 48.05 -29.43
CA ILE A 495 -57.76 46.80 -30.08
C ILE A 495 -57.65 47.04 -31.59
N SER A 496 -56.87 46.22 -32.28
CA SER A 496 -56.68 46.34 -33.73
C SER A 496 -56.69 44.96 -34.38
N ALA A 497 -57.58 44.73 -35.29
CA ALA A 497 -57.71 43.51 -36.11
C ALA A 497 -58.40 43.82 -37.41
N PRO A 498 -58.26 43.01 -38.48
CA PRO A 498 -59.10 43.12 -39.69
C PRO A 498 -60.62 43.02 -39.42
N MET A 499 -60.99 42.28 -38.38
CA MET A 499 -62.35 42.18 -37.89
C MET A 499 -62.38 42.16 -36.37
N VAL A 500 -63.19 43.00 -35.75
CA VAL A 500 -63.48 42.99 -34.30
C VAL A 500 -64.98 42.72 -34.15
N GLN A 501 -65.37 41.63 -33.51
CA GLN A 501 -66.75 41.28 -33.22
C GLN A 501 -67.01 41.48 -31.73
N ILE A 502 -68.06 42.29 -31.44
CA ILE A 502 -68.48 42.52 -30.04
C ILE A 502 -69.99 42.13 -30.04
N ASN A 503 -70.33 41.17 -29.17
CA ASN A 503 -71.72 40.69 -29.05
C ASN A 503 -72.36 41.29 -27.80
#